data_20ba465f196c6cba43a4976b8497447d
#
_entry.id   20ba465f196c6cba43a4976b8497447d
#
_cell.length_a   1.000
_cell.length_b   1.000
_cell.length_c   1.000
_cell.angle_alpha   90.00
_cell.angle_beta   90.00
_cell.angle_gamma   90.00
#
_symmetry.space_group_name_H-M   'P 1'
#
loop_
_entity.id
_entity.type
_entity.pdbx_description
1 polymer ?
#
loop_
_entity_poly.entity_id
_entity_poly.type
_entity_poly.pdbx_seq_one_letter_code
_entity_poly.pdbx_strand_id
1 'polypeptide(L)'
;GTTQWTLEDQQSRVDEIEKMDLQNPEIGELIIKAKEVIDRKSAEAERLAEEERLAEEERLRILEEQEQNKMKPQTSLEDYFAIIAAAPNADDANEKISEALDMFASPDVPVLIIIYHVGDIIDYDAPTTAVKYLNYIKDQKKVDVSVNNVKYDNNNKIVELELIKK
;
A
#
# COMPACT_ATOMS: atom_id res chain seq x y z
N GLY A 1 -11.28 44.44 -11.29
CA GLY A 1 -11.14 43.00 -11.42
C GLY A 1 -10.43 42.67 -12.71
N THR A 2 -9.22 42.09 -12.66
CA THR A 2 -8.57 41.57 -13.84
C THR A 2 -9.28 40.31 -14.28
N THR A 3 -10.00 40.40 -15.40
CA THR A 3 -10.64 39.25 -16.02
C THR A 3 -9.53 38.32 -16.50
N GLN A 4 -9.38 37.17 -15.83
CA GLN A 4 -8.42 36.15 -16.24
C GLN A 4 -9.06 35.40 -17.43
N TRP A 5 -8.49 35.57 -18.60
CA TRP A 5 -8.96 34.98 -19.85
C TRP A 5 -8.61 33.50 -19.88
N THR A 6 -9.56 32.65 -20.27
CA THR A 6 -9.28 31.21 -20.51
C THR A 6 -8.38 31.02 -21.73
N LEU A 7 -7.79 29.86 -21.90
CA LEU A 7 -7.00 29.54 -23.10
C LEU A 7 -7.86 29.62 -24.37
N GLU A 8 -9.13 29.19 -24.30
CA GLU A 8 -10.08 29.28 -25.40
C GLU A 8 -10.38 30.73 -25.77
N ASP A 9 -10.57 31.63 -24.78
CA ASP A 9 -10.76 33.05 -25.00
C ASP A 9 -9.56 33.69 -25.68
N GLN A 10 -8.35 33.31 -25.28
CA GLN A 10 -7.09 33.78 -25.85
C GLN A 10 -6.93 33.29 -27.29
N GLN A 11 -7.23 32.04 -27.59
CA GLN A 11 -7.19 31.47 -28.93
C GLN A 11 -8.19 32.18 -29.85
N SER A 12 -9.45 32.32 -29.40
CA SER A 12 -10.51 32.97 -30.16
C SER A 12 -10.14 34.41 -30.55
N ARG A 13 -9.51 35.15 -29.63
CA ARG A 13 -9.05 36.53 -29.88
C ARG A 13 -7.91 36.60 -30.89
N VAL A 14 -6.96 35.68 -30.82
CA VAL A 14 -5.86 35.62 -31.79
C VAL A 14 -6.41 35.31 -33.17
N ASP A 15 -7.34 34.37 -33.30
CA ASP A 15 -8.01 34.03 -34.56
C ASP A 15 -8.87 35.17 -35.12
N GLU A 16 -9.53 35.96 -34.29
CA GLU A 16 -10.23 37.16 -34.71
C GLU A 16 -9.32 38.22 -35.29
N ILE A 17 -8.18 38.48 -34.64
CA ILE A 17 -7.17 39.45 -35.11
C ILE A 17 -6.53 39.00 -36.45
N GLU A 18 -6.29 37.70 -36.58
CA GLU A 18 -5.74 37.09 -37.81
C GLU A 18 -6.73 37.28 -38.98
N LYS A 19 -8.02 37.13 -38.76
CA LYS A 19 -9.08 37.30 -39.77
C LYS A 19 -9.24 38.77 -40.23
N MET A 20 -8.75 39.72 -39.44
CA MET A 20 -8.82 41.15 -39.78
C MET A 20 -7.82 41.53 -40.89
N ASP A 21 -6.98 40.61 -41.35
CA ASP A 21 -6.00 40.76 -42.44
C ASP A 21 -5.23 42.11 -42.37
N LEU A 22 -4.72 42.39 -41.19
CA LEU A 22 -3.94 43.61 -40.97
C LEU A 22 -2.61 43.48 -41.67
N GLN A 23 -2.41 44.18 -42.80
CA GLN A 23 -1.19 44.12 -43.60
C GLN A 23 0.02 44.83 -42.91
N ASN A 24 0.25 44.49 -41.66
CA ASN A 24 1.35 44.99 -40.88
C ASN A 24 2.22 43.78 -40.46
N PRO A 25 3.48 43.67 -40.90
CA PRO A 25 4.35 42.57 -40.61
C PRO A 25 4.62 42.38 -39.12
N GLU A 26 4.63 43.45 -38.33
CA GLU A 26 4.83 43.38 -36.88
C GLU A 26 3.68 42.68 -36.15
N ILE A 27 2.44 42.91 -36.66
CA ILE A 27 1.25 42.24 -36.11
C ILE A 27 1.28 40.75 -36.46
N GLY A 28 1.70 40.39 -37.67
CA GLY A 28 1.87 38.99 -38.06
C GLY A 28 2.84 38.24 -37.16
N GLU A 29 3.99 38.82 -36.82
CA GLU A 29 4.94 38.21 -35.90
C GLU A 29 4.37 38.06 -34.48
N LEU A 30 3.57 39.02 -33.99
CA LEU A 30 2.94 38.96 -32.68
C LEU A 30 1.87 37.85 -32.62
N ILE A 31 1.11 37.65 -33.71
CA ILE A 31 0.13 36.58 -33.83
C ILE A 31 0.83 35.21 -33.75
N ILE A 32 1.91 35.02 -34.48
CA ILE A 32 2.68 33.78 -34.45
C ILE A 32 3.19 33.48 -33.04
N LYS A 33 3.81 34.47 -32.39
CA LYS A 33 4.28 34.32 -31.01
C LYS A 33 3.16 34.03 -30.01
N ALA A 34 1.99 34.65 -30.17
CA ALA A 34 0.84 34.40 -29.31
C ALA A 34 0.33 32.99 -29.50
N LYS A 35 0.21 32.47 -30.71
CA LYS A 35 -0.18 31.10 -31.00
C LYS A 35 0.79 30.10 -30.37
N GLU A 36 2.10 30.28 -30.55
CA GLU A 36 3.13 29.41 -29.94
C GLU A 36 3.01 29.36 -28.40
N VAL A 37 2.70 30.47 -27.76
CA VAL A 37 2.50 30.52 -26.30
C VAL A 37 1.22 29.79 -25.88
N ILE A 38 0.14 29.96 -26.63
CA ILE A 38 -1.15 29.28 -26.36
C ILE A 38 -0.99 27.77 -26.54
N ASP A 39 -0.39 27.33 -27.65
CA ASP A 39 -0.14 25.91 -27.93
C ASP A 39 0.71 25.25 -26.84
N ARG A 40 1.77 25.95 -26.40
CA ARG A 40 2.61 25.46 -25.31
C ARG A 40 1.86 25.33 -23.99
N LYS A 41 1.01 26.33 -23.65
CA LYS A 41 0.18 26.29 -22.43
C LYS A 41 -0.90 25.22 -22.50
N SER A 42 -1.48 25.00 -23.68
CA SER A 42 -2.46 23.94 -23.90
C SER A 42 -1.81 22.56 -23.69
N ALA A 43 -0.67 22.31 -24.32
CA ALA A 43 0.07 21.07 -24.16
C ALA A 43 0.53 20.82 -22.70
N GLU A 44 0.91 21.88 -21.98
CA GLU A 44 1.26 21.78 -20.55
C GLU A 44 0.03 21.47 -19.68
N ALA A 45 -1.11 22.09 -19.98
CA ALA A 45 -2.35 21.82 -19.26
C ALA A 45 -2.84 20.39 -19.50
N GLU A 46 -2.77 19.89 -20.74
CA GLU A 46 -3.11 18.49 -21.07
C GLU A 46 -2.19 17.51 -20.35
N ARG A 47 -0.88 17.76 -20.31
CA ARG A 47 0.06 16.90 -19.60
C ARG A 47 -0.20 16.86 -18.10
N LEU A 48 -0.49 18.00 -17.47
CA LEU A 48 -0.85 18.07 -16.04
C LEU A 48 -2.15 17.34 -15.74
N ALA A 49 -3.16 17.51 -16.59
CA ALA A 49 -4.44 16.79 -16.44
C ALA A 49 -4.28 15.27 -16.58
N GLU A 50 -3.43 14.82 -17.50
CA GLU A 50 -3.11 13.40 -17.67
C GLU A 50 -2.35 12.84 -16.46
N GLU A 51 -1.37 13.59 -15.93
CA GLU A 51 -0.61 13.21 -14.75
C GLU A 51 -1.52 13.12 -13.51
N GLU A 52 -2.44 14.07 -13.34
CA GLU A 52 -3.43 14.07 -12.25
C GLU A 52 -4.38 12.88 -12.36
N ARG A 53 -4.86 12.58 -13.59
CA ARG A 53 -5.73 11.43 -13.85
C ARG A 53 -5.04 10.10 -13.51
N LEU A 54 -3.78 9.94 -13.93
CA LEU A 54 -3.00 8.72 -13.62
C LEU A 54 -2.74 8.59 -12.12
N ALA A 55 -2.45 9.69 -11.43
CA ALA A 55 -2.25 9.68 -9.98
C ALA A 55 -3.53 9.34 -9.22
N GLU A 56 -4.69 9.81 -9.70
CA GLU A 56 -5.99 9.48 -9.10
C GLU A 56 -6.36 8.01 -9.34
N GLU A 57 -6.13 7.49 -10.55
CA GLU A 57 -6.35 6.08 -10.88
C GLU A 57 -5.49 5.15 -10.02
N GLU A 58 -4.21 5.52 -9.79
CA GLU A 58 -3.33 4.75 -8.92
C GLU A 58 -3.78 4.80 -7.44
N ARG A 59 -4.26 5.96 -6.98
CA ARG A 59 -4.83 6.07 -5.63
C ARG A 59 -6.08 5.21 -5.45
N LEU A 60 -6.97 5.19 -6.42
CA LEU A 60 -8.17 4.34 -6.39
C LEU A 60 -7.80 2.86 -6.39
N ARG A 61 -6.83 2.45 -7.20
CA ARG A 61 -6.34 1.06 -7.23
C ARG A 61 -5.77 0.63 -5.88
N ILE A 62 -4.96 1.49 -5.25
CA ILE A 62 -4.40 1.22 -3.91
C ILE A 62 -5.51 1.12 -2.87
N LEU A 63 -6.53 1.97 -2.96
CA LEU A 63 -7.67 1.96 -2.04
C LEU A 63 -8.51 0.67 -2.20
N GLU A 64 -8.78 0.26 -3.44
CA GLU A 64 -9.48 -1.00 -3.75
C GLU A 64 -8.70 -2.22 -3.26
N GLU A 65 -7.38 -2.22 -3.43
CA GLU A 65 -6.51 -3.30 -2.94
C GLU A 65 -6.51 -3.36 -1.41
N GLN A 66 -6.50 -2.20 -0.74
CA GLN A 66 -6.63 -2.13 0.72
C GLN A 66 -8.01 -2.58 1.21
N GLU A 67 -9.10 -2.25 0.51
CA GLU A 67 -10.44 -2.71 0.84
C GLU A 67 -10.61 -4.21 0.61
N GLN A 68 -10.09 -4.74 -0.48
CA GLN A 68 -10.09 -6.19 -0.74
C GLN A 68 -9.28 -6.97 0.31
N ASN A 69 -8.17 -6.40 0.79
CA ASN A 69 -7.40 -6.98 1.89
C ASN A 69 -8.15 -6.93 3.23
N LYS A 70 -8.99 -5.91 3.44
CA LYS A 70 -9.86 -5.83 4.65
C LYS A 70 -11.07 -6.77 4.57
N MET A 71 -11.53 -7.12 3.37
CA MET A 71 -12.68 -8.01 3.15
C MET A 71 -12.33 -9.51 3.13
N LYS A 72 -11.05 -9.87 2.99
CA LYS A 72 -10.65 -11.24 3.31
C LYS A 72 -10.87 -11.42 4.81
N PRO A 73 -11.62 -12.45 5.26
CA PRO A 73 -11.64 -12.77 6.68
C PRO A 73 -10.19 -12.97 7.09
N GLN A 74 -9.65 -11.98 7.82
CA GLN A 74 -8.30 -12.09 8.34
C GLN A 74 -8.36 -13.20 9.38
N THR A 75 -8.00 -14.41 8.95
CA THR A 75 -7.69 -15.48 9.88
C THR A 75 -6.63 -14.90 10.80
N SER A 76 -6.97 -14.72 12.06
CA SER A 76 -6.04 -14.15 13.02
C SER A 76 -4.83 -15.11 13.16
N LEU A 77 -3.71 -14.60 13.62
CA LEU A 77 -2.55 -15.45 13.85
C LEU A 77 -2.88 -16.60 14.84
N GLU A 78 -3.72 -16.33 15.82
CA GLU A 78 -4.22 -17.33 16.77
C GLU A 78 -5.10 -18.39 16.10
N ASP A 79 -5.90 -18.00 15.11
CA ASP A 79 -6.69 -18.94 14.32
C ASP A 79 -5.78 -19.86 13.49
N TYR A 80 -4.72 -19.33 12.89
CA TYR A 80 -3.72 -20.15 12.21
C TYR A 80 -3.06 -21.15 13.16
N PHE A 81 -2.71 -20.75 14.38
CA PHE A 81 -2.19 -21.68 15.38
C PHE A 81 -3.16 -22.82 15.67
N ALA A 82 -4.44 -22.48 15.85
CA ALA A 82 -5.49 -23.49 16.10
C ALA A 82 -5.69 -24.43 14.90
N ILE A 83 -5.71 -23.89 13.68
CA ILE A 83 -5.87 -24.67 12.45
C ILE A 83 -4.67 -25.60 12.24
N ILE A 84 -3.45 -25.12 12.43
CA ILE A 84 -2.22 -25.92 12.30
C ILE A 84 -2.22 -27.06 13.34
N ALA A 85 -2.58 -26.78 14.59
CA ALA A 85 -2.66 -27.79 15.63
C ALA A 85 -3.73 -28.85 15.35
N ALA A 86 -4.87 -28.45 14.78
CA ALA A 86 -6.00 -29.32 14.47
C ALA A 86 -5.86 -30.04 13.11
N ALA A 87 -4.85 -29.74 12.32
CA ALA A 87 -4.68 -30.30 10.98
C ALA A 87 -4.63 -31.84 11.02
N PRO A 88 -5.38 -32.53 10.12
CA PRO A 88 -5.51 -33.99 10.17
C PRO A 88 -4.22 -34.72 9.78
N ASN A 89 -3.39 -34.10 8.97
CA ASN A 89 -2.12 -34.65 8.49
C ASN A 89 -1.04 -33.57 8.38
N ALA A 90 0.18 -33.99 8.11
CA ALA A 90 1.34 -33.09 8.00
C ALA A 90 1.28 -32.17 6.76
N ASP A 91 0.69 -32.63 5.66
CA ASP A 91 0.63 -31.86 4.42
C ASP A 91 -0.32 -30.69 4.56
N ASP A 92 -1.53 -30.92 5.12
CA ASP A 92 -2.48 -29.84 5.41
C ASP A 92 -1.89 -28.84 6.43
N ALA A 93 -1.17 -29.33 7.45
CA ALA A 93 -0.52 -28.46 8.41
C ALA A 93 0.58 -27.60 7.74
N ASN A 94 1.37 -28.18 6.83
CA ASN A 94 2.42 -27.46 6.11
C ASN A 94 1.86 -26.38 5.18
N GLU A 95 0.72 -26.64 4.53
CA GLU A 95 0.01 -25.63 3.73
C GLU A 95 -0.40 -24.44 4.60
N LYS A 96 -1.00 -24.70 5.76
CA LYS A 96 -1.41 -23.65 6.70
C LYS A 96 -0.22 -22.93 7.34
N ILE A 97 0.90 -23.59 7.56
CA ILE A 97 2.16 -22.96 7.98
C ILE A 97 2.65 -21.98 6.89
N SER A 98 2.60 -22.40 5.63
CA SER A 98 3.01 -21.52 4.51
C SER A 98 2.13 -20.26 4.44
N GLU A 99 0.81 -20.42 4.53
CA GLU A 99 -0.14 -19.29 4.57
C GLU A 99 0.12 -18.35 5.77
N ALA A 100 0.37 -18.93 6.96
CA ALA A 100 0.68 -18.15 8.16
C ALA A 100 2.02 -17.39 8.01
N LEU A 101 3.03 -17.99 7.39
CA LEU A 101 4.33 -17.35 7.15
C LEU A 101 4.24 -16.17 6.19
N ASP A 102 3.22 -16.11 5.32
CA ASP A 102 2.97 -14.96 4.48
C ASP A 102 2.61 -13.69 5.28
N MET A 103 2.23 -13.83 6.55
CA MET A 103 2.00 -12.69 7.45
C MET A 103 3.31 -12.10 7.98
N PHE A 104 4.42 -12.84 7.93
CA PHE A 104 5.72 -12.45 8.46
C PHE A 104 6.61 -11.84 7.38
N ALA A 105 7.51 -10.95 7.78
CA ALA A 105 8.50 -10.36 6.87
C ALA A 105 9.51 -11.42 6.36
N SER A 106 9.79 -12.43 7.19
CA SER A 106 10.60 -13.61 6.82
C SER A 106 10.26 -14.80 7.73
N PRO A 107 10.57 -16.04 7.33
CA PRO A 107 10.40 -17.22 8.20
C PRO A 107 11.25 -17.18 9.49
N ASP A 108 12.32 -16.40 9.48
CA ASP A 108 13.26 -16.28 10.61
C ASP A 108 12.92 -15.15 11.60
N VAL A 109 11.74 -14.53 11.45
CA VAL A 109 11.26 -13.52 12.39
C VAL A 109 11.27 -14.08 13.81
N PRO A 110 11.84 -13.32 14.80
CA PRO A 110 11.93 -13.77 16.17
C PRO A 110 10.55 -13.90 16.81
N VAL A 111 10.36 -15.01 17.51
CA VAL A 111 9.20 -15.31 18.36
C VAL A 111 9.70 -15.42 19.79
N LEU A 112 9.21 -14.54 20.65
CA LEU A 112 9.49 -14.47 22.07
C LEU A 112 8.31 -15.08 22.82
N ILE A 113 8.57 -15.96 23.78
CA ILE A 113 7.51 -16.63 24.57
C ILE A 113 7.69 -16.26 26.03
N ILE A 114 6.73 -15.51 26.57
CA ILE A 114 6.69 -15.16 27.99
C ILE A 114 6.18 -16.38 28.76
N ILE A 115 7.00 -16.88 29.68
CA ILE A 115 6.68 -18.01 30.56
C ILE A 115 6.26 -17.57 31.94
N TYR A 116 6.64 -16.35 32.34
CA TYR A 116 6.31 -15.76 33.63
C TYR A 116 6.19 -14.24 33.52
N HIS A 117 5.13 -13.68 34.09
CA HIS A 117 4.90 -12.24 34.11
C HIS A 117 4.21 -11.85 35.41
N VAL A 118 4.91 -11.14 36.30
CA VAL A 118 4.36 -10.56 37.52
C VAL A 118 4.92 -9.18 37.77
N GLY A 119 4.04 -8.16 37.70
CA GLY A 119 4.44 -6.77 37.80
C GLY A 119 5.40 -6.38 36.66
N ASP A 120 6.57 -5.86 37.00
CA ASP A 120 7.59 -5.46 36.02
C ASP A 120 8.58 -6.59 35.67
N ILE A 121 8.38 -7.78 36.24
CA ILE A 121 9.26 -8.95 36.01
C ILE A 121 8.66 -9.81 34.89
N ILE A 122 9.37 -9.89 33.78
CA ILE A 122 9.03 -10.71 32.63
C ILE A 122 10.15 -11.70 32.38
N ASP A 123 9.81 -13.00 32.33
CA ASP A 123 10.76 -14.06 32.01
C ASP A 123 10.35 -14.73 30.68
N TYR A 124 11.33 -14.93 29.83
CA TYR A 124 11.16 -15.47 28.48
C TYR A 124 11.75 -16.86 28.37
N ASP A 125 11.11 -17.71 27.59
CA ASP A 125 11.70 -18.96 27.12
C ASP A 125 12.81 -18.66 26.10
N ALA A 126 13.57 -19.69 25.73
CA ALA A 126 14.61 -19.55 24.70
C ALA A 126 14.02 -19.01 23.38
N PRO A 127 14.63 -17.96 22.78
CA PRO A 127 14.11 -17.36 21.56
C PRO A 127 14.02 -18.40 20.44
N THR A 128 12.92 -18.34 19.69
CA THR A 128 12.67 -19.20 18.52
C THR A 128 12.36 -18.33 17.29
N THR A 129 12.10 -18.95 16.15
CA THR A 129 11.70 -18.27 14.92
C THR A 129 10.28 -18.65 14.52
N ALA A 130 9.63 -17.81 13.68
CA ALA A 130 8.27 -18.06 13.22
C ALA A 130 8.12 -19.46 12.62
N VAL A 131 8.99 -19.85 11.69
CA VAL A 131 8.94 -21.17 11.06
C VAL A 131 9.12 -22.31 12.07
N LYS A 132 10.04 -22.17 13.02
CA LYS A 132 10.28 -23.21 14.04
C LYS A 132 9.10 -23.34 14.98
N TYR A 133 8.52 -22.20 15.38
CA TYR A 133 7.38 -22.18 16.28
C TYR A 133 6.13 -22.79 15.63
N LEU A 134 5.83 -22.46 14.38
CA LEU A 134 4.69 -23.04 13.66
C LEU A 134 4.85 -24.57 13.46
N ASN A 135 6.07 -25.03 13.16
CA ASN A 135 6.37 -26.47 13.11
C ASN A 135 6.23 -27.14 14.49
N TYR A 136 6.61 -26.46 15.56
CA TYR A 136 6.41 -26.96 16.92
C TYR A 136 4.91 -27.18 17.21
N ILE A 137 4.03 -26.21 16.84
CA ILE A 137 2.58 -26.36 16.97
C ILE A 137 2.08 -27.58 16.17
N LYS A 138 2.55 -27.76 14.95
CA LYS A 138 2.21 -28.91 14.09
C LYS A 138 2.56 -30.24 14.79
N ASP A 139 3.74 -30.31 15.38
CA ASP A 139 4.24 -31.54 16.00
C ASP A 139 3.56 -31.84 17.35
N GLN A 140 3.31 -30.80 18.14
CA GLN A 140 2.64 -30.92 19.45
C GLN A 140 1.13 -31.09 19.36
N LYS A 141 0.51 -30.70 18.23
CA LYS A 141 -0.95 -30.72 18.07
C LYS A 141 -1.69 -29.92 19.16
N LYS A 142 -1.03 -28.88 19.71
CA LYS A 142 -1.54 -28.12 20.85
C LYS A 142 -1.09 -26.65 20.75
N VAL A 143 -1.97 -25.75 21.18
CA VAL A 143 -1.70 -24.32 21.36
C VAL A 143 -1.92 -23.97 22.82
N ASP A 144 -0.84 -23.65 23.54
CA ASP A 144 -0.85 -23.28 24.96
C ASP A 144 -0.37 -21.85 25.20
N VAL A 145 -0.46 -21.01 24.17
CA VAL A 145 -0.08 -19.60 24.19
C VAL A 145 -1.20 -18.72 23.66
N SER A 146 -1.12 -17.42 23.97
CA SER A 146 -1.88 -16.34 23.33
C SER A 146 -0.91 -15.33 22.75
N VAL A 147 -1.35 -14.58 21.75
CA VAL A 147 -0.59 -13.43 21.22
C VAL A 147 -0.62 -12.32 22.26
N ASN A 148 0.55 -11.86 22.71
CA ASN A 148 0.72 -10.75 23.64
C ASN A 148 0.99 -9.45 22.91
N ASN A 149 1.96 -9.45 21.97
CA ASN A 149 2.32 -8.27 21.19
C ASN A 149 2.82 -8.65 19.80
N VAL A 150 2.60 -7.77 18.82
CA VAL A 150 3.05 -7.96 17.43
C VAL A 150 3.64 -6.66 16.92
N LYS A 151 4.86 -6.69 16.41
CA LYS A 151 5.47 -5.56 15.70
C LYS A 151 5.41 -5.78 14.19
N TYR A 152 5.05 -4.74 13.47
CA TYR A 152 4.91 -4.73 12.01
C TYR A 152 5.93 -3.80 11.37
N ASP A 153 6.33 -4.13 10.14
CA ASP A 153 7.08 -3.23 9.27
C ASP A 153 6.16 -2.28 8.49
N ASN A 154 6.77 -1.46 7.62
CA ASN A 154 6.04 -0.51 6.78
C ASN A 154 5.16 -1.19 5.70
N ASN A 155 5.37 -2.49 5.45
CA ASN A 155 4.60 -3.30 4.50
C ASN A 155 3.51 -4.13 5.21
N ASN A 156 3.25 -3.84 6.49
CA ASN A 156 2.30 -4.56 7.32
C ASN A 156 2.64 -6.06 7.51
N LYS A 157 3.95 -6.40 7.48
CA LYS A 157 4.47 -7.73 7.77
C LYS A 157 5.00 -7.80 9.18
N ILE A 158 4.77 -8.93 9.85
CA ILE A 158 5.23 -9.17 11.21
C ILE A 158 6.78 -9.28 11.23
N VAL A 159 7.43 -8.46 12.05
CA VAL A 159 8.89 -8.46 12.24
C VAL A 159 9.30 -8.93 13.63
N GLU A 160 8.39 -9.00 14.57
CA GLU A 160 8.58 -9.58 15.91
C GLU A 160 7.22 -10.03 16.44
N LEU A 161 7.19 -11.21 17.03
CA LEU A 161 5.99 -11.77 17.66
C LEU A 161 6.32 -12.09 19.12
N GLU A 162 5.48 -11.61 20.03
CA GLU A 162 5.54 -11.95 21.45
C GLU A 162 4.30 -12.72 21.85
N LEU A 163 4.50 -13.87 22.44
CA LEU A 163 3.48 -14.79 22.93
C LEU A 163 3.55 -14.89 24.43
N ILE A 164 2.44 -15.20 25.07
CA ILE A 164 2.37 -15.48 26.51
C ILE A 164 1.77 -16.86 26.75
N LYS A 165 2.40 -17.64 27.63
CA LYS A 165 1.94 -18.97 28.02
C LYS A 165 0.67 -18.89 28.86
N LYS A 166 -0.33 -19.72 28.54
CA LYS A 166 -1.60 -19.80 29.28
C LYS A 166 -1.45 -20.63 30.53
#